data_e12eed4035ee91fe074ac194a8c688d3
#
_entry.id   e12eed4035ee91fe074ac194a8c688d3
#
_cell.length_a   1.000
_cell.length_b   1.000
_cell.length_c   1.000
_cell.angle_alpha   90.00
_cell.angle_beta   90.00
_cell.angle_gamma   90.00
#
_symmetry.space_group_name_H-M   'P 1'
#
loop_
_entity.id
_entity.type
_entity.pdbx_description
1 polymer ?
#
loop_
_entity_poly.entity_id
_entity_poly.type
_entity_poly.pdbx_seq_one_letter_code
_entity_poly.pdbx_strand_id
1 'polypeptide(L)'
;MAVHLTVALQQTIFGQMERSFPNEGGGFLVGKHEGENIIINDVIAVANVFETEEQYHRYAMTPQNWAAMEDQADALGLALVGYYHSHPNAPAIPSDYDRVHALPNFVYVITSVMKGQAVDQKVWLLKQDRSAFEAGTLVVQP
;
A
#
# COMPACT_ATOMS: atom_id res chain seq x y z
N MET A 1 -1.75 -15.30 -5.98
CA MET A 1 -0.73 -14.44 -5.34
C MET A 1 -1.10 -14.22 -3.89
N ALA A 2 -0.19 -14.53 -3.01
CA ALA A 2 -0.37 -14.28 -1.58
C ALA A 2 0.61 -13.19 -1.12
N VAL A 3 0.14 -12.29 -0.27
CA VAL A 3 0.94 -11.22 0.32
C VAL A 3 0.98 -11.47 1.82
N HIS A 4 2.18 -11.67 2.34
CA HIS A 4 2.42 -12.01 3.74
C HIS A 4 2.92 -10.79 4.50
N LEU A 5 2.34 -10.53 5.65
CA LEU A 5 2.85 -9.56 6.60
C LEU A 5 2.56 -10.02 8.03
N THR A 6 3.27 -9.45 9.00
CA THR A 6 3.05 -9.78 10.40
C THR A 6 1.87 -8.99 10.98
N VAL A 7 1.30 -9.51 12.07
CA VAL A 7 0.30 -8.79 12.86
C VAL A 7 0.85 -7.42 13.28
N ALA A 8 2.12 -7.36 13.67
CA ALA A 8 2.75 -6.11 14.10
C ALA A 8 2.74 -5.06 12.99
N LEU A 9 3.10 -5.44 11.75
CA LEU A 9 3.07 -4.53 10.60
C LEU A 9 1.64 -4.11 10.26
N GLN A 10 0.69 -5.04 10.29
CA GLN A 10 -0.71 -4.71 10.07
C GLN A 10 -1.21 -3.69 11.08
N GLN A 11 -0.89 -3.86 12.36
CA GLN A 11 -1.28 -2.90 13.39
C GLN A 11 -0.61 -1.54 13.21
N THR A 12 0.64 -1.51 12.75
CA THR A 12 1.33 -0.27 12.41
C THR A 12 0.59 0.47 11.30
N ILE A 13 0.20 -0.22 10.23
CA ILE A 13 -0.57 0.36 9.13
C ILE A 13 -1.94 0.85 9.62
N PHE A 14 -2.68 0.03 10.35
CA PHE A 14 -3.99 0.40 10.88
C PHE A 14 -3.91 1.65 11.76
N GLY A 15 -2.95 1.71 12.65
CA GLY A 15 -2.77 2.87 13.52
C GLY A 15 -2.49 4.15 12.74
N GLN A 16 -1.64 4.07 11.72
CA GLN A 16 -1.36 5.23 10.86
C GLN A 16 -2.61 5.67 10.09
N MET A 17 -3.34 4.71 9.52
CA MET A 17 -4.54 5.02 8.73
C MET A 17 -5.64 5.63 9.60
N GLU A 18 -5.80 5.15 10.81
CA GLU A 18 -6.76 5.72 11.77
C GLU A 18 -6.39 7.14 12.18
N ARG A 19 -5.10 7.41 12.42
CA ARG A 19 -4.62 8.76 12.75
C ARG A 19 -4.77 9.74 11.60
N SER A 20 -4.71 9.27 10.36
CA SER A 20 -4.88 10.10 9.17
C SER A 20 -6.33 10.51 8.93
N PHE A 21 -7.27 9.69 9.40
CA PHE A 21 -8.70 9.93 9.19
C PHE A 21 -9.10 11.35 9.69
N PRO A 22 -9.91 12.11 8.96
CA PRO A 22 -10.70 11.75 7.77
C PRO A 22 -9.96 11.86 6.43
N ASN A 23 -8.68 12.15 6.46
CA ASN A 23 -7.85 12.25 5.27
C ASN A 23 -7.22 10.90 4.94
N GLU A 24 -6.69 10.78 3.72
CA GLU A 24 -5.95 9.60 3.31
C GLU A 24 -4.53 9.65 3.85
N GLY A 25 -4.06 8.53 4.35
CA GLY A 25 -2.67 8.30 4.67
C GLY A 25 -2.12 7.14 3.86
N GLY A 26 -0.83 6.94 3.89
CA GLY A 26 -0.21 5.86 3.16
C GLY A 26 1.28 5.78 3.33
N GLY A 27 1.88 4.90 2.54
CA GLY A 27 3.32 4.68 2.54
C GLY A 27 3.75 3.61 1.56
N PHE A 28 4.99 3.21 1.69
CA PHE A 28 5.63 2.24 0.80
C PHE A 28 5.81 0.91 1.53
N LEU A 29 5.68 -0.16 0.76
CA LEU A 29 5.89 -1.52 1.24
C LEU A 29 7.26 -1.99 0.77
N VAL A 30 8.08 -2.47 1.68
CA VAL A 30 9.38 -3.05 1.36
C VAL A 30 9.44 -4.50 1.80
N GLY A 31 10.08 -5.34 0.99
CA GLY A 31 10.12 -6.76 1.24
C GLY A 31 10.81 -7.50 0.11
N LYS A 32 10.30 -8.68 -0.22
CA LYS A 32 10.89 -9.52 -1.24
C LYS A 32 9.84 -10.36 -1.96
N HIS A 33 10.20 -10.79 -3.16
CA HIS A 33 9.41 -11.75 -3.92
C HIS A 33 9.90 -13.16 -3.61
N GLU A 34 8.96 -14.07 -3.36
CA GLU A 34 9.21 -15.50 -3.21
C GLU A 34 8.28 -16.25 -4.16
N GLY A 35 8.74 -16.53 -5.38
CA GLY A 35 7.89 -17.09 -6.44
C GLY A 35 6.78 -16.09 -6.80
N GLU A 36 5.54 -16.55 -6.71
CA GLU A 36 4.37 -15.70 -6.95
C GLU A 36 3.93 -14.93 -5.70
N ASN A 37 4.56 -15.20 -4.56
CA ASN A 37 4.21 -14.57 -3.29
C ASN A 37 5.08 -13.36 -3.00
N ILE A 38 4.57 -12.47 -2.18
CA ILE A 38 5.27 -11.28 -1.72
C ILE A 38 5.30 -11.30 -0.21
N ILE A 39 6.50 -11.10 0.34
CA ILE A 39 6.72 -11.01 1.78
C ILE A 39 7.00 -9.55 2.11
N ILE A 40 6.12 -8.92 2.88
CA ILE A 40 6.34 -7.57 3.36
C ILE A 40 7.12 -7.65 4.66
N ASN A 41 8.32 -7.06 4.66
CA ASN A 41 9.22 -7.09 5.81
C ASN A 41 9.18 -5.79 6.61
N ASP A 42 8.84 -4.68 5.97
CA ASP A 42 8.77 -3.38 6.63
C ASP A 42 7.90 -2.42 5.82
N VAL A 43 7.53 -1.31 6.43
CA VAL A 43 6.77 -0.25 5.77
C VAL A 43 7.46 1.09 6.02
N ILE A 44 7.37 1.98 5.04
CA ILE A 44 7.92 3.34 5.13
C ILE A 44 6.76 4.31 4.99
N ALA A 45 6.34 4.90 6.12
CA ALA A 45 5.21 5.81 6.14
C ALA A 45 5.52 7.09 5.37
N VAL A 46 4.54 7.57 4.61
CA VAL A 46 4.54 8.92 4.08
C VAL A 46 4.01 9.83 5.18
N ALA A 47 4.82 10.80 5.61
CA ALA A 47 4.54 11.60 6.79
C ALA A 47 3.32 12.52 6.65
N ASN A 48 2.98 12.91 5.41
CA ASN A 48 1.87 13.81 5.12
C ASN A 48 0.57 13.04 4.92
N VAL A 49 -0.54 13.67 5.28
CA VAL A 49 -1.88 13.16 5.00
C VAL A 49 -2.48 13.93 3.84
N PHE A 50 -3.38 13.31 3.10
CA PHE A 50 -3.93 13.86 1.86
C PHE A 50 -5.45 13.77 1.86
N GLU A 51 -6.11 14.80 1.35
CA GLU A 51 -7.56 14.80 1.23
C GLU A 51 -8.05 13.87 0.12
N THR A 52 -7.22 13.64 -0.90
CA THR A 52 -7.56 12.82 -2.05
C THR A 52 -6.44 11.87 -2.45
N GLU A 53 -6.80 10.78 -3.14
CA GLU A 53 -5.83 9.87 -3.75
C GLU A 53 -4.91 10.59 -4.73
N GLU A 54 -5.45 11.56 -5.48
CA GLU A 54 -4.68 12.36 -6.43
C GLU A 54 -3.53 13.08 -5.74
N GLN A 55 -3.79 13.71 -4.60
CA GLN A 55 -2.74 14.40 -3.83
C GLN A 55 -1.67 13.41 -3.35
N TYR A 56 -2.09 12.24 -2.87
CA TYR A 56 -1.15 11.19 -2.46
C TYR A 56 -0.25 10.78 -3.61
N HIS A 57 -0.81 10.50 -4.79
CA HIS A 57 -0.03 10.07 -5.95
C HIS A 57 0.91 11.18 -6.44
N ARG A 58 0.48 12.42 -6.45
CA ARG A 58 1.33 13.55 -6.84
C ARG A 58 2.54 13.71 -5.92
N TYR A 59 2.37 13.44 -4.64
CA TYR A 59 3.46 13.54 -3.66
C TYR A 59 4.34 12.29 -3.70
N ALA A 60 3.74 11.12 -3.53
CA ALA A 60 4.48 9.88 -3.31
C ALA A 60 5.14 9.33 -4.58
N MET A 61 4.50 9.54 -5.74
CA MET A 61 4.92 8.96 -7.01
C MET A 61 5.85 9.85 -7.83
N THR A 62 6.46 10.86 -7.23
CA THR A 62 7.48 11.62 -7.94
C THR A 62 8.72 10.77 -8.16
N PRO A 63 9.48 10.97 -9.26
CA PRO A 63 10.70 10.22 -9.49
C PRO A 63 11.70 10.33 -8.34
N GLN A 64 11.77 11.49 -7.69
CA GLN A 64 12.66 11.72 -6.55
C GLN A 64 12.26 10.90 -5.34
N ASN A 65 10.97 10.86 -4.99
CA ASN A 65 10.48 10.06 -3.87
C ASN A 65 10.62 8.58 -4.15
N TRP A 66 10.34 8.16 -5.37
CA TRP A 66 10.53 6.78 -5.79
C TRP A 66 11.98 6.32 -5.59
N ALA A 67 12.93 7.09 -6.15
CA ALA A 67 14.35 6.76 -6.03
C ALA A 67 14.79 6.72 -4.56
N ALA A 68 14.33 7.66 -3.74
CA ALA A 68 14.64 7.68 -2.32
C ALA A 68 14.11 6.43 -1.61
N MET A 69 12.91 5.96 -1.95
CA MET A 69 12.34 4.76 -1.35
C MET A 69 13.06 3.49 -1.80
N GLU A 70 13.46 3.42 -3.08
CA GLU A 70 14.27 2.31 -3.56
C GLU A 70 15.63 2.25 -2.85
N ASP A 71 16.27 3.41 -2.64
CA ASP A 71 17.52 3.49 -1.90
C ASP A 71 17.37 3.02 -0.45
N GLN A 72 16.30 3.40 0.21
CA GLN A 72 15.99 2.93 1.57
C GLN A 72 15.78 1.41 1.62
N ALA A 73 15.05 0.87 0.65
CA ALA A 73 14.85 -0.58 0.57
C ALA A 73 16.17 -1.31 0.34
N ASP A 74 17.01 -0.81 -0.57
CA ASP A 74 18.33 -1.39 -0.85
C ASP A 74 19.21 -1.39 0.39
N ALA A 75 19.18 -0.32 1.18
CA ALA A 75 19.96 -0.21 2.42
C ALA A 75 19.55 -1.27 3.45
N LEU A 76 18.30 -1.76 3.39
CA LEU A 76 17.80 -2.82 4.24
C LEU A 76 18.02 -4.22 3.66
N GLY A 77 18.60 -4.33 2.46
CA GLY A 77 18.72 -5.60 1.75
C GLY A 77 17.39 -6.11 1.20
N LEU A 78 16.44 -5.21 0.97
CA LEU A 78 15.09 -5.51 0.53
C LEU A 78 14.77 -4.78 -0.77
N ALA A 79 13.58 -4.99 -1.30
CA ALA A 79 13.10 -4.32 -2.49
C ALA A 79 11.82 -3.51 -2.19
N LEU A 80 11.58 -2.49 -2.97
CA LEU A 80 10.30 -1.78 -2.96
C LEU A 80 9.27 -2.68 -3.67
N VAL A 81 8.26 -3.14 -2.93
CA VAL A 81 7.31 -4.13 -3.46
C VAL A 81 5.90 -3.57 -3.67
N GLY A 82 5.60 -2.39 -3.16
CA GLY A 82 4.30 -1.80 -3.35
C GLY A 82 4.01 -0.58 -2.49
N TYR A 83 2.73 -0.29 -2.39
CA TYR A 83 2.20 0.88 -1.70
C TYR A 83 1.00 0.49 -0.85
N TYR A 84 0.77 1.25 0.21
CA TYR A 84 -0.46 1.12 0.99
C TYR A 84 -1.09 2.50 1.20
N HIS A 85 -2.41 2.53 1.24
CA HIS A 85 -3.13 3.76 1.56
C HIS A 85 -4.51 3.42 2.15
N SER A 86 -5.16 4.43 2.69
CA SER A 86 -6.49 4.29 3.26
C SER A 86 -7.56 4.82 2.34
N HIS A 87 -8.77 4.23 2.45
CA HIS A 87 -10.00 4.76 1.88
C HIS A 87 -10.91 5.19 3.03
N PRO A 88 -10.93 6.51 3.36
CA PRO A 88 -11.79 6.99 4.43
C PRO A 88 -13.27 6.87 4.06
N ASN A 89 -14.05 6.21 4.92
CA ASN A 89 -15.48 5.97 4.75
C ASN A 89 -15.86 5.31 3.40
N ALA A 90 -14.96 4.48 2.88
CA ALA A 90 -15.15 3.78 1.61
C ALA A 90 -14.57 2.36 1.70
N PRO A 91 -15.01 1.43 0.85
CA PRO A 91 -14.50 0.06 0.88
C PRO A 91 -13.05 -0.02 0.40
N ALA A 92 -12.36 -1.11 0.77
CA ALA A 92 -10.96 -1.38 0.42
C ALA A 92 -10.83 -1.90 -1.03
N ILE A 93 -11.43 -1.20 -1.98
CA ILE A 93 -11.48 -1.56 -3.39
C ILE A 93 -10.82 -0.44 -4.19
N PRO A 94 -9.92 -0.77 -5.15
CA PRO A 94 -9.23 0.25 -5.95
C PRO A 94 -10.21 1.12 -6.75
N SER A 95 -9.91 2.41 -6.82
CA SER A 95 -10.65 3.36 -7.65
C SER A 95 -10.11 3.33 -9.10
N ASP A 96 -10.82 3.98 -10.00
CA ASP A 96 -10.33 4.21 -11.37
C ASP A 96 -9.04 5.02 -11.37
N TYR A 97 -8.92 5.98 -10.46
CA TYR A 97 -7.69 6.76 -10.31
C TYR A 97 -6.53 5.85 -9.90
N ASP A 98 -6.74 4.95 -8.93
CA ASP A 98 -5.75 3.95 -8.54
C ASP A 98 -5.28 3.14 -9.75
N ARG A 99 -6.23 2.66 -10.56
CA ARG A 99 -5.92 1.84 -11.73
C ARG A 99 -5.10 2.57 -12.77
N VAL A 100 -5.45 3.81 -13.07
CA VAL A 100 -4.77 4.63 -14.09
C VAL A 100 -3.32 4.92 -13.69
N HIS A 101 -3.07 5.12 -12.40
CA HIS A 101 -1.75 5.52 -11.89
C HIS A 101 -0.94 4.39 -11.28
N ALA A 102 -1.51 3.17 -11.19
CA ALA A 102 -0.81 2.02 -10.64
C ALA A 102 0.28 1.52 -11.58
N LEU A 103 1.25 0.83 -10.99
CA LEU A 103 2.35 0.21 -11.71
C LEU A 103 2.20 -1.31 -11.68
N PRO A 104 2.40 -2.00 -12.81
CA PRO A 104 2.45 -3.46 -12.84
C PRO A 104 3.56 -3.98 -11.92
N ASN A 105 3.37 -5.17 -11.38
CA ASN A 105 4.32 -5.87 -10.50
C ASN A 105 4.45 -5.28 -9.09
N PHE A 106 3.69 -4.24 -8.77
CA PHE A 106 3.58 -3.71 -7.41
C PHE A 106 2.29 -4.15 -6.77
N VAL A 107 2.36 -4.40 -5.45
CA VAL A 107 1.20 -4.72 -4.63
C VAL A 107 0.59 -3.44 -4.10
N TYR A 108 -0.71 -3.38 -4.07
CA TYR A 108 -1.46 -2.28 -3.49
C TYR A 108 -2.28 -2.80 -2.32
N VAL A 109 -1.97 -2.31 -1.12
CA VAL A 109 -2.70 -2.65 0.09
C VAL A 109 -3.62 -1.49 0.44
N ILE A 110 -4.92 -1.73 0.46
CA ILE A 110 -5.91 -0.71 0.75
C ILE A 110 -6.60 -1.05 2.07
N THR A 111 -6.64 -0.07 2.97
CA THR A 111 -7.32 -0.20 4.26
C THR A 111 -8.57 0.65 4.25
N SER A 112 -9.73 0.05 4.49
CA SER A 112 -10.98 0.77 4.69
C SER A 112 -11.04 1.31 6.12
N VAL A 113 -11.22 2.61 6.25
CA VAL A 113 -11.32 3.29 7.55
C VAL A 113 -12.69 3.91 7.66
N MET A 114 -13.58 3.27 8.43
CA MET A 114 -14.96 3.71 8.60
C MET A 114 -15.11 4.40 9.95
N LYS A 115 -15.51 5.67 9.92
CA LYS A 115 -15.70 6.47 11.14
C LYS A 115 -14.46 6.45 12.05
N GLY A 116 -13.27 6.50 11.44
CA GLY A 116 -12.01 6.54 12.16
C GLY A 116 -11.46 5.19 12.61
N GLN A 117 -12.10 4.09 12.25
CA GLN A 117 -11.65 2.74 12.61
C GLN A 117 -11.32 1.92 11.37
N ALA A 118 -10.15 1.28 11.36
CA ALA A 118 -9.78 0.33 10.33
C ALA A 118 -10.65 -0.93 10.45
N VAL A 119 -11.44 -1.21 9.42
CA VAL A 119 -12.43 -2.30 9.45
C VAL A 119 -12.16 -3.39 8.43
N ASP A 120 -11.36 -3.11 7.40
CA ASP A 120 -11.05 -4.08 6.34
C ASP A 120 -9.73 -3.71 5.68
N GLN A 121 -9.03 -4.72 5.15
CA GLN A 121 -7.77 -4.52 4.44
C GLN A 121 -7.67 -5.58 3.34
N LYS A 122 -7.40 -5.14 2.13
CA LYS A 122 -7.30 -6.01 0.97
C LYS A 122 -6.05 -5.69 0.17
N VAL A 123 -5.57 -6.70 -0.56
CA VAL A 123 -4.39 -6.59 -1.43
C VAL A 123 -4.79 -6.79 -2.88
N TRP A 124 -4.14 -6.03 -3.75
CA TRP A 124 -4.45 -5.95 -5.16
C TRP A 124 -3.18 -5.91 -6.00
N LEU A 125 -3.24 -6.50 -7.20
CA LEU A 125 -2.17 -6.46 -8.19
C LEU A 125 -2.76 -6.01 -9.52
N LEU A 126 -2.13 -5.04 -10.18
CA LEU A 126 -2.59 -4.59 -11.49
C LEU A 126 -2.26 -5.65 -12.54
N LYS A 127 -3.23 -6.00 -13.37
CA LYS A 127 -3.01 -6.90 -14.51
C LYS A 127 -1.98 -6.30 -15.47
N GLN A 128 -1.24 -7.17 -16.17
CA GLN A 128 -0.21 -6.74 -17.10
C GLN A 128 -0.75 -5.84 -18.22
N ASP A 129 -1.97 -6.10 -18.69
CA ASP A 129 -2.63 -5.27 -19.70
C ASP A 129 -3.24 -3.98 -19.13
N ARG A 130 -3.14 -3.77 -17.81
CA ARG A 130 -3.63 -2.59 -17.07
C ARG A 130 -5.16 -2.43 -17.10
N SER A 131 -5.90 -3.45 -17.52
CA SER A 131 -7.37 -3.37 -17.64
C SER A 131 -8.10 -3.35 -16.29
N ALA A 132 -7.53 -4.02 -15.30
CA ALA A 132 -8.16 -4.17 -13.99
C ALA A 132 -7.13 -4.61 -12.95
N PHE A 133 -7.53 -4.50 -11.68
CA PHE A 133 -6.79 -5.15 -10.59
C PHE A 133 -7.28 -6.58 -10.37
N GLU A 134 -6.37 -7.45 -9.97
CA GLU A 134 -6.67 -8.77 -9.46
C GLU A 134 -6.56 -8.76 -7.95
N ALA A 135 -7.53 -9.36 -7.27
CA ALA A 135 -7.47 -9.53 -5.83
C ALA A 135 -6.42 -10.58 -5.47
N GLY A 136 -5.59 -10.26 -4.49
CA GLY A 136 -4.68 -11.22 -3.88
C GLY A 136 -5.22 -11.75 -2.56
N THR A 137 -4.49 -12.66 -1.96
CA THR A 137 -4.77 -13.19 -0.63
C THR A 137 -3.84 -12.53 0.38
N LEU A 138 -4.40 -11.88 1.38
CA LEU A 138 -3.63 -11.33 2.48
C LEU A 138 -3.46 -12.39 3.56
N VAL A 139 -2.20 -12.69 3.89
CA VAL A 139 -1.85 -13.65 4.94
C VAL A 139 -1.18 -12.88 6.08
N VAL A 140 -1.87 -12.82 7.22
CA VAL A 140 -1.37 -12.13 8.41
C VAL A 140 -0.82 -13.17 9.38
N GLN A 141 0.44 -13.03 9.75
CA GLN A 141 1.17 -14.01 10.56
C GLN A 141 1.61 -13.39 11.89
N PRO A 142 1.69 -14.19 12.95
CA PRO A 142 2.20 -13.72 14.24
C PRO A 142 3.59 -13.07 14.19
#